data_4e6de5f1a57c4e69af5dc96782d97f75
#
_entry.id   4e6de5f1a57c4e69af5dc96782d97f75
#
_cell.length_a   1.000
_cell.length_b   1.000
_cell.length_c   1.000
_cell.angle_alpha   90.00
_cell.angle_beta   90.00
_cell.angle_gamma   90.00
#
_symmetry.space_group_name_H-M   'P 1'
#
loop_
_entity.id
_entity.type
_entity.pdbx_description
1 polymer ?
#
loop_
_entity_poly.entity_id
_entity_poly.type
_entity_poly.pdbx_seq_one_letter_code
_entity_poly.pdbx_strand_id
1 'polypeptide(L)'
;MKEFEVNVYITVELKGLRSEFGYYACTLEYMKKDGQAAMKEMSGREKNATRNMLESLALYRALNMLEKPCSVNVFADSGYLAGAVNSKWLENWEKADWKNAHGKPVKNADIWLEVSKCMKPHHVQVLSRKQHKYTGNQEKEIRARIQAEERRDREEEGFLNSLYGLYV
;
A
#
# COMPACT_ATOMS: atom_id res chain seq x y z
N MET A 1 29.45 5.24 -1.54
CA MET A 1 28.73 5.04 -0.27
C MET A 1 27.74 3.91 -0.43
N LYS A 2 27.74 3.00 0.54
CA LYS A 2 26.79 1.89 0.53
C LYS A 2 25.40 2.43 0.87
N GLU A 3 24.43 2.21 0.00
CA GLU A 3 23.04 2.58 0.29
C GLU A 3 22.47 1.67 1.39
N PHE A 4 21.55 2.22 2.19
CA PHE A 4 20.82 1.41 3.17
C PHE A 4 19.90 0.45 2.47
N GLU A 5 19.90 -0.80 2.90
CA GLU A 5 18.96 -1.81 2.40
C GLU A 5 17.71 -1.86 3.25
N VAL A 6 16.56 -1.81 2.60
CA VAL A 6 15.25 -1.89 3.25
C VAL A 6 14.41 -2.91 2.49
N ASN A 7 13.80 -3.82 3.23
CA ASN A 7 12.80 -4.73 2.69
C ASN A 7 11.41 -4.22 3.07
N VAL A 8 10.53 -4.18 2.10
CA VAL A 8 9.13 -3.75 2.27
C VAL A 8 8.23 -4.92 1.92
N TYR A 9 7.38 -5.30 2.86
CA TYR A 9 6.45 -6.41 2.70
C TYR A 9 5.02 -5.88 2.71
N ILE A 10 4.24 -6.20 1.67
CA ILE A 10 2.89 -5.70 1.48
C ILE A 10 1.90 -6.86 1.39
N THR A 11 0.82 -6.76 2.12
CA THR A 11 -0.35 -7.65 2.01
C THR A 11 -1.59 -6.78 1.89
N VAL A 12 -2.49 -7.14 0.98
CA VAL A 12 -3.76 -6.45 0.79
C VAL A 12 -4.92 -7.45 0.89
N GLU A 13 -6.06 -6.97 1.32
CA GLU A 13 -7.27 -7.78 1.42
C GLU A 13 -8.49 -6.95 1.03
N LEU A 14 -9.29 -7.51 0.13
CA LEU A 14 -10.55 -6.93 -0.32
C LEU A 14 -11.47 -8.05 -0.81
N LYS A 15 -12.78 -7.80 -0.82
CA LYS A 15 -13.77 -8.74 -1.33
C LYS A 15 -14.01 -8.46 -2.82
N GLY A 16 -13.66 -9.42 -3.68
CA GLY A 16 -13.84 -9.30 -5.12
C GLY A 16 -12.86 -8.33 -5.77
N LEU A 17 -13.21 -7.81 -6.94
CA LEU A 17 -12.35 -6.91 -7.74
C LEU A 17 -12.37 -5.49 -7.21
N ARG A 18 -13.50 -5.07 -6.64
CA ARG A 18 -13.67 -3.77 -6.00
C ARG A 18 -14.53 -3.94 -4.76
N SER A 19 -14.07 -3.43 -3.64
CA SER A 19 -14.78 -3.49 -2.37
C SER A 19 -15.13 -2.11 -1.88
N GLU A 20 -16.24 -1.99 -1.13
CA GLU A 20 -16.56 -0.77 -0.40
C GLU A 20 -15.39 -0.35 0.48
N PHE A 21 -14.78 -1.31 1.18
CA PHE A 21 -13.55 -1.12 1.93
C PHE A 21 -12.53 -2.17 1.54
N GLY A 22 -11.28 -1.73 1.36
CA GLY A 22 -10.14 -2.60 1.21
C GLY A 22 -9.08 -2.26 2.24
N TYR A 23 -8.21 -3.21 2.53
CA TYR A 23 -7.23 -3.11 3.60
C TYR A 23 -5.85 -3.44 3.09
N TYR A 24 -4.85 -2.78 3.63
CA TYR A 24 -3.45 -3.12 3.38
C TYR A 24 -2.65 -3.11 4.68
N ALA A 25 -1.63 -3.92 4.72
CA ALA A 25 -0.61 -3.90 5.76
C ALA A 25 0.76 -3.83 5.09
N CYS A 26 1.67 -3.12 5.71
CA CYS A 26 3.02 -2.92 5.21
C CYS A 26 4.01 -3.02 6.36
N THR A 27 5.07 -3.78 6.14
CA THR A 27 6.16 -3.93 7.12
C THR A 27 7.47 -3.53 6.44
N LEU A 28 8.20 -2.60 7.06
CA LEU A 28 9.55 -2.23 6.65
C LEU A 28 10.54 -2.91 7.59
N GLU A 29 11.51 -3.58 7.02
CA GLU A 29 12.57 -4.24 7.75
C GLU A 29 13.92 -3.68 7.28
N TYR A 30 14.74 -3.25 8.21
CA TYR A 30 16.05 -2.71 7.89
C TYR A 30 17.06 -3.02 8.98
N MET A 31 18.34 -2.98 8.61
CA MET A 31 19.45 -3.22 9.53
C MET A 31 19.96 -1.91 10.09
N LYS A 32 20.01 -1.81 11.42
CA LYS A 32 20.65 -0.67 12.10
C LYS A 32 22.17 -0.77 12.01
N LYS A 33 22.86 0.34 12.31
CA LYS A 33 24.32 0.42 12.32
C LYS A 33 24.97 -0.61 13.26
N ASP A 34 24.30 -0.98 14.35
CA ASP A 34 24.77 -1.96 15.34
C ASP A 34 24.55 -3.41 14.92
N GLY A 35 24.01 -3.64 13.73
CA GLY A 35 23.72 -4.98 13.21
C GLY A 35 22.37 -5.55 13.65
N GLN A 36 21.60 -4.83 14.46
CA GLN A 36 20.27 -5.26 14.87
C GLN A 36 19.22 -4.92 13.81
N ALA A 37 18.30 -5.86 13.58
CA ALA A 37 17.17 -5.62 12.71
C ALA A 37 16.16 -4.69 13.39
N ALA A 38 15.63 -3.76 12.62
CA ALA A 38 14.55 -2.88 13.06
C ALA A 38 13.35 -3.04 12.12
N MET A 39 12.15 -2.91 12.65
CA MET A 39 10.91 -3.00 11.91
C MET A 39 10.03 -1.80 12.16
N LYS A 40 9.31 -1.39 11.11
CA LYS A 40 8.18 -0.45 11.22
C LYS A 40 6.99 -1.08 10.52
N GLU A 41 5.84 -0.99 11.15
CA GLU A 41 4.60 -1.57 10.63
C GLU A 41 3.54 -0.48 10.45
N MET A 42 2.73 -0.63 9.43
CA MET A 42 1.58 0.24 9.21
C MET A 42 0.47 -0.53 8.52
N SER A 43 -0.75 -0.06 8.68
CA SER A 43 -1.91 -0.60 7.98
C SER A 43 -2.86 0.54 7.62
N GLY A 44 -3.76 0.28 6.68
CA GLY A 44 -4.73 1.26 6.23
C GLY A 44 -6.00 0.63 5.70
N ARG A 45 -7.06 1.45 5.68
CA ARG A 45 -8.37 1.12 5.09
C ARG A 45 -8.71 2.18 4.06
N GLU A 46 -9.17 1.76 2.90
CA GLU A 46 -9.59 2.66 1.83
C GLU A 46 -10.98 2.31 1.32
N LYS A 47 -11.75 3.32 0.93
CA LYS A 47 -13.06 3.16 0.30
C LYS A 47 -12.92 2.91 -1.18
N ASN A 48 -13.89 2.20 -1.77
CA ASN A 48 -13.92 1.88 -3.20
C ASN A 48 -12.60 1.29 -3.70
N ALA A 49 -12.06 0.36 -2.92
CA ALA A 49 -10.71 -0.13 -3.11
C ALA A 49 -10.62 -1.19 -4.20
N THR A 50 -9.56 -1.12 -4.98
CA THR A 50 -9.07 -2.18 -5.85
C THR A 50 -7.72 -2.67 -5.32
N ARG A 51 -7.32 -3.87 -5.71
CA ARG A 51 -6.01 -4.41 -5.31
C ARG A 51 -4.87 -3.48 -5.74
N ASN A 52 -4.91 -3.01 -6.98
CA ASN A 52 -3.87 -2.14 -7.52
C ASN A 52 -3.76 -0.82 -6.75
N MET A 53 -4.89 -0.23 -6.38
CA MET A 53 -4.93 0.97 -5.55
C MET A 53 -4.29 0.73 -4.18
N LEU A 54 -4.67 -0.36 -3.52
CA LEU A 54 -4.17 -0.68 -2.18
C LEU A 54 -2.66 -0.94 -2.18
N GLU A 55 -2.16 -1.67 -3.16
CA GLU A 55 -0.73 -1.98 -3.25
C GLU A 55 0.10 -0.72 -3.57
N SER A 56 -0.39 0.13 -4.46
CA SER A 56 0.30 1.38 -4.79
C SER A 56 0.29 2.36 -3.61
N LEU A 57 -0.80 2.44 -2.85
CA LEU A 57 -0.87 3.24 -1.61
C LEU A 57 0.07 2.71 -0.54
N ALA A 58 0.13 1.40 -0.36
CA ALA A 58 1.05 0.79 0.60
C ALA A 58 2.51 1.11 0.24
N LEU A 59 2.86 1.00 -1.04
CA LEU A 59 4.18 1.37 -1.52
C LEU A 59 4.49 2.85 -1.28
N TYR A 60 3.56 3.74 -1.62
CA TYR A 60 3.71 5.18 -1.36
C TYR A 60 4.00 5.45 0.11
N ARG A 61 3.19 4.89 1.00
CA ARG A 61 3.36 5.11 2.44
C ARG A 61 4.69 4.56 2.96
N ALA A 62 5.12 3.40 2.45
CA ALA A 62 6.40 2.81 2.81
C ALA A 62 7.57 3.69 2.38
N LEU A 63 7.58 4.14 1.13
CA LEU A 63 8.65 4.99 0.61
C LEU A 63 8.69 6.34 1.32
N ASN A 64 7.53 6.88 1.67
CA ASN A 64 7.44 8.16 2.38
C ASN A 64 8.00 8.11 3.81
N MET A 65 8.21 6.93 4.37
CA MET A 65 8.84 6.75 5.68
C MET A 65 10.36 6.78 5.62
N LEU A 66 10.95 6.69 4.43
CA LEU A 66 12.39 6.64 4.25
C LEU A 66 12.97 8.06 4.22
N GLU A 67 13.92 8.32 5.11
CA GLU A 67 14.54 9.64 5.26
C GLU A 67 15.85 9.77 4.49
N LYS A 68 16.43 8.65 4.05
CA LYS A 68 17.73 8.62 3.35
C LYS A 68 17.62 7.78 2.09
N PRO A 69 18.50 7.99 1.10
CA PRO A 69 18.55 7.11 -0.07
C PRO A 69 18.73 5.64 0.33
N CYS A 70 17.87 4.79 -0.20
CA CYS A 70 17.85 3.37 0.12
C CYS A 70 17.79 2.51 -1.13
N SER A 71 18.31 1.30 -1.00
CA SER A 71 18.02 0.19 -1.90
C SER A 71 16.83 -0.57 -1.33
N VAL A 72 15.71 -0.58 -2.03
CA VAL A 72 14.43 -1.08 -1.50
C VAL A 72 13.98 -2.31 -2.27
N ASN A 73 13.77 -3.39 -1.55
CA ASN A 73 13.18 -4.61 -2.08
C ASN A 73 11.74 -4.71 -1.60
N VAL A 74 10.79 -4.70 -2.54
CA VAL A 74 9.36 -4.75 -2.22
C VAL A 74 8.83 -6.15 -2.52
N PHE A 75 8.20 -6.77 -1.54
CA PHE A 75 7.57 -8.07 -1.67
C PHE A 75 6.05 -7.90 -1.65
N ALA A 76 5.41 -8.18 -2.78
CA ALA A 76 3.96 -8.04 -2.96
C ALA A 76 3.46 -9.09 -3.96
N ASP A 77 2.17 -9.45 -3.84
CA ASP A 77 1.52 -10.42 -4.73
C ASP A 77 0.91 -9.71 -5.96
N SER A 78 1.70 -8.92 -6.68
CA SER A 78 1.15 -8.17 -7.81
C SER A 78 2.11 -8.06 -8.96
N GLY A 79 1.71 -8.61 -10.10
CA GLY A 79 2.37 -8.36 -11.37
C GLY A 79 2.23 -6.90 -11.82
N TYR A 80 1.14 -6.24 -11.45
CA TYR A 80 0.92 -4.83 -11.76
C TYR A 80 1.95 -3.93 -11.07
N LEU A 81 2.18 -4.13 -9.77
CA LEU A 81 3.17 -3.35 -9.03
C LEU A 81 4.58 -3.60 -9.58
N ALA A 82 4.91 -4.89 -9.82
CA ALA A 82 6.19 -5.26 -10.42
C ALA A 82 6.36 -4.64 -11.81
N GLY A 83 5.34 -4.67 -12.64
CA GLY A 83 5.37 -4.06 -13.98
C GLY A 83 5.59 -2.56 -13.92
N ALA A 84 4.86 -1.86 -13.05
CA ALA A 84 4.97 -0.42 -12.91
C ALA A 84 6.39 0.01 -12.49
N VAL A 85 6.98 -0.69 -11.54
CA VAL A 85 8.29 -0.34 -10.97
C VAL A 85 9.44 -0.90 -11.81
N ASN A 86 9.42 -2.20 -12.14
CA ASN A 86 10.56 -2.87 -12.76
C ASN A 86 10.60 -2.69 -14.28
N SER A 87 9.45 -2.52 -14.94
CA SER A 87 9.33 -2.47 -16.40
C SER A 87 9.18 -1.06 -16.94
N LYS A 88 9.52 -0.07 -16.14
CA LYS A 88 9.53 1.35 -16.53
C LYS A 88 8.17 1.92 -16.97
N TRP A 89 7.06 1.35 -16.51
CA TRP A 89 5.74 1.89 -16.80
C TRP A 89 5.61 3.32 -16.25
N LEU A 90 6.16 3.57 -15.07
CA LEU A 90 6.13 4.90 -14.43
C LEU A 90 6.82 5.96 -15.29
N GLU A 91 7.99 5.64 -15.83
CA GLU A 91 8.72 6.55 -16.71
C GLU A 91 7.94 6.84 -17.99
N ASN A 92 7.31 5.82 -18.56
CA ASN A 92 6.49 5.94 -19.75
C ASN A 92 5.23 6.77 -19.49
N TRP A 93 4.57 6.57 -18.34
CA TRP A 93 3.41 7.37 -17.94
C TRP A 93 3.80 8.84 -17.72
N GLU A 94 4.92 9.08 -17.08
CA GLU A 94 5.43 10.44 -16.86
C GLU A 94 5.69 11.16 -18.19
N LYS A 95 6.32 10.49 -19.15
CA LYS A 95 6.57 11.03 -20.50
C LYS A 95 5.27 11.29 -21.27
N ALA A 96 4.23 10.51 -21.03
CA ALA A 96 2.92 10.64 -21.65
C ALA A 96 1.97 11.57 -20.86
N ASP A 97 2.49 12.32 -19.91
CA ASP A 97 1.74 13.23 -19.04
C ASP A 97 0.59 12.51 -18.30
N TRP A 98 0.88 11.27 -17.84
CA TRP A 98 -0.04 10.41 -17.09
C TRP A 98 -1.33 10.08 -17.85
N LYS A 99 -1.25 10.04 -19.16
CA LYS A 99 -2.35 9.66 -20.04
C LYS A 99 -2.05 8.33 -20.74
N ASN A 100 -3.10 7.53 -20.93
CA ASN A 100 -3.00 6.30 -21.70
C ASN A 100 -3.06 6.56 -23.21
N ALA A 101 -2.98 5.48 -24.02
CA ALA A 101 -3.03 5.58 -25.48
C ALA A 101 -4.31 6.23 -26.04
N HIS A 102 -5.38 6.26 -25.24
CA HIS A 102 -6.67 6.88 -25.61
C HIS A 102 -6.81 8.32 -25.10
N GLY A 103 -5.73 8.91 -24.56
CA GLY A 103 -5.73 10.27 -24.02
C GLY A 103 -6.44 10.43 -22.68
N LYS A 104 -6.81 9.33 -22.02
CA LYS A 104 -7.44 9.33 -20.71
C LYS A 104 -6.41 9.15 -19.60
N PRO A 105 -6.67 9.65 -18.37
CA PRO A 105 -5.74 9.45 -17.26
C PRO A 105 -5.47 7.97 -17.00
N VAL A 106 -4.23 7.63 -16.69
CA VAL A 106 -3.83 6.31 -16.22
C VAL A 106 -4.58 6.02 -14.92
N LYS A 107 -5.03 4.78 -14.71
CA LYS A 107 -5.68 4.38 -13.45
C LYS A 107 -4.74 4.61 -12.28
N ASN A 108 -5.26 5.18 -11.20
CA ASN A 108 -4.50 5.55 -10.00
C ASN A 108 -3.35 6.53 -10.30
N ALA A 109 -3.49 7.38 -11.35
CA ALA A 109 -2.45 8.31 -11.76
C ALA A 109 -2.00 9.24 -10.62
N ASP A 110 -2.92 9.71 -9.81
CA ASP A 110 -2.65 10.55 -8.65
C ASP A 110 -1.72 9.86 -7.64
N ILE A 111 -1.96 8.59 -7.34
CA ILE A 111 -1.13 7.79 -6.43
C ILE A 111 0.25 7.55 -7.07
N TRP A 112 0.27 7.15 -8.34
CA TRP A 112 1.51 6.84 -9.04
C TRP A 112 2.39 8.06 -9.24
N LEU A 113 1.80 9.24 -9.40
CA LEU A 113 2.55 10.51 -9.45
C LEU A 113 3.33 10.72 -8.15
N GLU A 114 2.69 10.50 -7.00
CA GLU A 114 3.33 10.63 -5.70
C GLU A 114 4.36 9.51 -5.46
N VAL A 115 4.07 8.27 -5.86
CA VAL A 115 5.04 7.17 -5.81
C VAL A 115 6.27 7.50 -6.63
N SER A 116 6.10 8.01 -7.84
CA SER A 116 7.20 8.40 -8.72
C SER A 116 8.12 9.42 -8.05
N LYS A 117 7.55 10.42 -7.40
CA LYS A 117 8.32 11.42 -6.64
C LYS A 117 9.09 10.79 -5.49
N CYS A 118 8.45 9.91 -4.73
CA CYS A 118 9.07 9.23 -3.59
C CYS A 118 10.17 8.24 -4.01
N MET A 119 10.10 7.69 -5.22
CA MET A 119 11.10 6.73 -5.72
C MET A 119 12.42 7.37 -6.14
N LYS A 120 12.41 8.65 -6.49
CA LYS A 120 13.58 9.31 -7.08
C LYS A 120 14.88 9.15 -6.30
N PRO A 121 14.90 9.30 -4.96
CA PRO A 121 16.15 9.13 -4.20
C PRO A 121 16.54 7.68 -3.96
N HIS A 122 15.72 6.71 -4.36
CA HIS A 122 15.91 5.29 -4.02
C HIS A 122 16.11 4.41 -5.25
N HIS A 123 16.72 3.24 -5.03
CA HIS A 123 16.70 2.15 -6.00
C HIS A 123 15.63 1.15 -5.53
N VAL A 124 14.53 1.06 -6.26
CA VAL A 124 13.37 0.23 -5.89
C VAL A 124 13.18 -0.91 -6.88
N GLN A 125 13.09 -2.12 -6.37
CA GLN A 125 12.68 -3.27 -7.17
C GLN A 125 11.54 -3.99 -6.47
N VAL A 126 10.63 -4.56 -7.25
CA VAL A 126 9.50 -5.34 -6.74
C VAL A 126 9.72 -6.81 -7.06
N LEU A 127 9.64 -7.63 -6.03
CA LEU A 127 9.69 -9.08 -6.12
C LEU A 127 8.26 -9.58 -5.96
N SER A 128 7.67 -10.03 -7.06
CA SER A 128 6.30 -10.56 -7.04
C SER A 128 6.31 -11.92 -6.35
N ARG A 129 5.68 -11.99 -5.17
CA ARG A 129 5.59 -13.19 -4.35
C ARG A 129 4.18 -13.32 -3.79
N LYS A 130 3.59 -14.49 -3.98
CA LYS A 130 2.27 -14.79 -3.44
C LYS A 130 2.25 -14.80 -1.92
N GLN A 131 3.35 -15.23 -1.32
CA GLN A 131 3.55 -15.21 0.12
C GLN A 131 4.97 -14.75 0.43
N HIS A 132 5.14 -14.09 1.57
CA HIS A 132 6.42 -13.63 2.06
C HIS A 132 6.50 -13.82 3.59
N LYS A 133 7.62 -13.42 4.16
CA LYS A 133 7.96 -13.60 5.58
C LYS A 133 6.88 -13.12 6.55
N TYR A 134 6.16 -12.06 6.23
CA TYR A 134 5.19 -11.43 7.13
C TYR A 134 3.72 -11.64 6.72
N THR A 135 3.44 -12.43 5.71
CA THR A 135 2.07 -12.63 5.21
C THR A 135 1.10 -13.04 6.32
N GLY A 136 1.47 -14.05 7.11
CA GLY A 136 0.61 -14.53 8.19
C GLY A 136 0.34 -13.48 9.26
N ASN A 137 1.37 -12.75 9.67
CA ASN A 137 1.23 -11.68 10.66
C ASN A 137 0.38 -10.53 10.13
N GLN A 138 0.59 -10.15 8.88
CA GLN A 138 -0.16 -9.07 8.24
C GLN A 138 -1.63 -9.44 8.02
N GLU A 139 -1.91 -10.68 7.65
CA GLU A 139 -3.29 -11.17 7.54
C GLU A 139 -4.03 -11.14 8.87
N LYS A 140 -3.36 -11.52 9.96
CA LYS A 140 -3.92 -11.40 11.32
C LYS A 140 -4.22 -9.96 11.70
N GLU A 141 -3.29 -9.07 11.43
CA GLU A 141 -3.44 -7.63 11.69
C GLU A 141 -4.62 -7.05 10.92
N ILE A 142 -4.74 -7.39 9.64
CA ILE A 142 -5.84 -6.94 8.79
C ILE A 142 -7.17 -7.47 9.32
N ARG A 143 -7.26 -8.76 9.67
CA ARG A 143 -8.50 -9.34 10.22
C ARG A 143 -8.91 -8.65 11.52
N ALA A 144 -7.97 -8.39 12.42
CA ALA A 144 -8.24 -7.68 13.67
C ALA A 144 -8.76 -6.26 13.39
N ARG A 145 -8.17 -5.59 12.41
CA ARG A 145 -8.61 -4.26 11.99
C ARG A 145 -10.00 -4.27 11.39
N ILE A 146 -10.31 -5.23 10.53
CA ILE A 146 -11.65 -5.41 9.94
C ILE A 146 -12.70 -5.53 11.06
N GLN A 147 -12.45 -6.40 12.03
CA GLN A 147 -13.37 -6.62 13.15
C GLN A 147 -13.57 -5.35 13.98
N ALA A 148 -12.50 -4.62 14.27
CA ALA A 148 -12.57 -3.37 15.03
C ALA A 148 -13.34 -2.28 14.29
N GLU A 149 -13.09 -2.12 12.99
CA GLU A 149 -13.77 -1.14 12.15
C GLU A 149 -15.25 -1.48 11.97
N GLU A 150 -15.59 -2.74 11.73
CA GLU A 150 -16.98 -3.20 11.62
C GLU A 150 -17.75 -2.97 12.91
N ARG A 151 -17.13 -3.21 14.06
CA ARG A 151 -17.75 -2.94 15.36
C ARG A 151 -18.04 -1.46 15.54
N ARG A 152 -17.06 -0.60 15.22
CA ARG A 152 -17.21 0.83 15.28
C ARG A 152 -18.33 1.32 14.37
N ASP A 153 -18.36 0.83 13.13
CA ASP A 153 -19.40 1.20 12.15
C ASP A 153 -20.79 0.80 12.64
N ARG A 154 -20.94 -0.36 13.26
CA ARG A 154 -22.22 -0.82 13.86
C ARG A 154 -22.64 0.03 15.07
N GLU A 155 -21.68 0.40 15.92
CA GLU A 155 -21.95 1.25 17.09
C GLU A 155 -22.40 2.65 16.66
N GLU A 156 -21.75 3.21 15.64
CA GLU A 156 -22.12 4.50 15.06
C GLU A 156 -23.52 4.44 14.43
N GLU A 157 -23.82 3.42 13.64
CA GLU A 157 -25.14 3.21 13.06
C GLU A 157 -26.21 3.07 14.14
N GLY A 158 -25.95 2.27 15.17
CA GLY A 158 -26.86 2.10 16.32
C GLY A 158 -27.12 3.40 17.05
N PHE A 159 -26.09 4.22 17.24
CA PHE A 159 -26.22 5.53 17.85
C PHE A 159 -27.08 6.49 17.01
N LEU A 160 -26.84 6.55 15.70
CA LEU A 160 -27.62 7.37 14.77
C LEU A 160 -29.08 6.93 14.74
N ASN A 161 -29.34 5.64 14.68
CA ASN A 161 -30.71 5.09 14.70
C ASN A 161 -31.42 5.44 16.02
N SER A 162 -30.71 5.40 17.13
CA SER A 162 -31.22 5.81 18.44
C SER A 162 -31.60 7.30 18.48
N LEU A 163 -30.76 8.16 17.89
CA LEU A 163 -31.06 9.59 17.76
C LEU A 163 -32.30 9.85 16.90
N TYR A 164 -32.39 9.20 15.73
CA TYR A 164 -33.55 9.33 14.85
C TYR A 164 -34.83 8.82 15.51
N GLY A 165 -34.74 7.75 16.29
CA GLY A 165 -35.88 7.22 17.05
C GLY A 165 -36.43 8.16 18.11
N LEU A 166 -35.62 9.10 18.62
CA LEU A 166 -36.04 10.10 19.59
C LEU A 166 -36.89 11.22 18.98
N TYR A 167 -36.86 11.39 17.66
CA TYR A 167 -37.58 12.45 16.94
C TYR A 167 -38.82 11.95 16.19
N VAL A 168 -39.12 10.68 16.31
CA VAL A 168 -40.34 10.06 15.75
C VAL A 168 -41.41 9.84 16.85
#